data_fa5713f4b39fedbb76fcbec379c5ede5
#
_entry.id   fa5713f4b39fedbb76fcbec379c5ede5
#
_cell.length_a   1.000
_cell.length_b   1.000
_cell.length_c   1.000
_cell.angle_alpha   90.00
_cell.angle_beta   90.00
_cell.angle_gamma   90.00
#
_symmetry.space_group_name_H-M   'P 1'
#
loop_
_entity.id
_entity.type
_entity.pdbx_description
1 polymer ?
#
loop_
_entity_poly.entity_id
_entity_poly.type
_entity_poly.pdbx_seq_one_letter_code
_entity_poly.pdbx_strand_id
1 'polypeptide(L)'
;FIKRNNCFYILKNGSPISISNKNQSFYICSDSSILSNYHDTIFHCEDGDIIKIYERKISYLQKKIKITFQKNISYQNPYDKGDYQHFMLKEIHEQPGVLKSTQSKYTAEYFVDFKTKFRHLFEVDKIVLVGCGTAYHASMVGEYYFNHFTNKEVSTELASELRYKKINKNKQILFIFISQSGETMDTLMALKYVKKMKHKSIVITNSLESSMVREAEVTIPTYAQKEVGVASTKAFTCQLLSLANLALEVGRMEKTISNQIYKMNIGLLTKLPSKIEKLIKEFTPSAKFISKKLAQANACYFIGRNIVYPIALEGSLKLKEISYMHSEGFPGGEMKHGPIALIDKGSITVCLIPKNDLFEKSVSNAQEISARNGKIIILSSVRNMSKFNGEIKVIKMPKENIIDTPFIYTIPLQLISYYFALSEGTDIDQPRNLAKSVTVE
;
A
#
# COMPACT_ATOMS: atom_id res chain seq x y z
N PHE A 1 33.40 -10.96 2.91
CA PHE A 1 34.31 -11.26 4.02
C PHE A 1 35.64 -11.77 3.50
N ILE A 2 36.73 -11.08 3.82
CA ILE A 2 38.11 -11.52 3.44
C ILE A 2 38.79 -12.02 4.70
N LYS A 3 38.88 -13.35 4.84
CA LYS A 3 39.43 -14.03 6.04
C LYS A 3 40.91 -13.78 6.28
N ARG A 4 41.68 -13.42 5.24
CA ARG A 4 43.15 -13.31 5.26
C ARG A 4 43.69 -12.24 6.21
N ASN A 5 42.90 -11.20 6.55
CA ASN A 5 43.33 -10.07 7.39
C ASN A 5 42.44 -9.84 8.58
N ASN A 6 41.55 -10.77 8.98
CA ASN A 6 40.51 -10.58 9.96
C ASN A 6 39.67 -9.30 9.75
N CYS A 7 39.53 -8.91 8.48
CA CYS A 7 38.80 -7.73 8.05
C CYS A 7 37.46 -8.10 7.41
N PHE A 8 36.44 -7.33 7.70
CA PHE A 8 35.20 -7.35 7.00
C PHE A 8 35.09 -6.10 6.14
N TYR A 9 34.82 -6.27 4.85
CA TYR A 9 34.60 -5.15 3.92
C TYR A 9 33.16 -5.12 3.46
N ILE A 10 32.56 -3.93 3.47
CA ILE A 10 31.22 -3.67 3.00
C ILE A 10 31.34 -2.71 1.82
N LEU A 11 30.79 -3.12 0.67
CA LEU A 11 30.71 -2.33 -0.54
C LEU A 11 29.26 -2.06 -0.83
N LYS A 12 28.88 -0.80 -0.96
CA LYS A 12 27.53 -0.38 -1.27
C LYS A 12 27.45 0.07 -2.72
N ASN A 13 26.60 -0.61 -3.51
CA ASN A 13 26.28 -0.23 -4.88
C ASN A 13 24.87 -0.71 -5.22
N GLY A 14 23.91 0.21 -5.31
CA GLY A 14 22.49 -0.06 -5.55
C GLY A 14 21.74 -0.47 -4.29
N SER A 15 21.81 -1.75 -3.88
CA SER A 15 21.02 -2.26 -2.73
C SER A 15 21.30 -1.52 -1.42
N PRO A 16 20.28 -1.21 -0.62
CA PRO A 16 20.44 -0.53 0.68
C PRO A 16 21.31 -1.34 1.64
N ILE A 17 22.17 -0.66 2.39
CA ILE A 17 22.93 -1.25 3.48
C ILE A 17 22.93 -0.28 4.66
N SER A 18 22.53 -0.79 5.82
CA SER A 18 22.56 -0.08 7.09
C SER A 18 23.39 -0.85 8.11
N ILE A 19 24.11 -0.13 8.95
CA ILE A 19 25.01 -0.68 9.96
C ILE A 19 24.63 -0.10 11.31
N SER A 20 24.57 -0.95 12.34
CA SER A 20 24.46 -0.51 13.73
C SER A 20 25.61 -1.09 14.56
N ASN A 21 25.88 -0.46 15.70
CA ASN A 21 26.91 -0.90 16.63
C ASN A 21 26.30 -1.01 18.04
N LYS A 22 26.45 -2.18 18.66
CA LYS A 22 26.09 -2.41 20.06
C LYS A 22 27.11 -3.34 20.71
N ASN A 23 27.62 -2.95 21.87
CA ASN A 23 28.60 -3.75 22.61
C ASN A 23 29.81 -4.19 21.77
N GLN A 24 30.33 -3.28 20.94
CA GLN A 24 31.44 -3.52 20.01
C GLN A 24 31.16 -4.57 18.91
N SER A 25 29.92 -4.97 18.74
CA SER A 25 29.47 -5.82 17.63
C SER A 25 28.78 -4.98 16.57
N PHE A 26 29.10 -5.24 15.30
CA PHE A 26 28.46 -4.57 14.17
C PHE A 26 27.38 -5.47 13.58
N TYR A 27 26.22 -4.89 13.33
CA TYR A 27 25.07 -5.54 12.71
C TYR A 27 24.81 -4.86 11.38
N ILE A 28 24.67 -5.65 10.34
CA ILE A 28 24.56 -5.18 8.95
C ILE A 28 23.27 -5.74 8.38
N CYS A 29 22.43 -4.87 7.79
CA CYS A 29 21.15 -5.26 7.23
C CYS A 29 20.81 -4.40 6.02
N SER A 30 20.04 -4.96 5.06
CA SER A 30 19.50 -4.23 3.93
C SER A 30 18.24 -3.42 4.29
N ASP A 31 17.52 -3.82 5.34
CA ASP A 31 16.37 -3.10 5.88
C ASP A 31 16.73 -2.46 7.24
N SER A 32 16.92 -1.14 7.25
CA SER A 32 17.26 -0.38 8.47
C SER A 32 16.25 -0.54 9.58
N SER A 33 14.98 -0.81 9.24
CA SER A 33 13.92 -1.00 10.23
C SER A 33 14.14 -2.21 11.13
N ILE A 34 14.88 -3.23 10.66
CA ILE A 34 15.26 -4.38 11.47
C ILE A 34 16.27 -3.96 12.55
N LEU A 35 17.25 -3.16 12.18
CA LEU A 35 18.25 -2.66 13.12
C LEU A 35 17.65 -1.69 14.14
N SER A 36 16.72 -0.85 13.69
CA SER A 36 16.12 0.18 14.55
C SER A 36 15.33 -0.38 15.74
N ASN A 37 14.90 -1.64 15.68
CA ASN A 37 14.21 -2.29 16.80
C ASN A 37 15.13 -2.78 17.92
N TYR A 38 16.40 -2.93 17.63
CA TYR A 38 17.37 -3.54 18.56
C TYR A 38 18.52 -2.60 18.95
N HIS A 39 18.67 -1.49 18.23
CA HIS A 39 19.83 -0.62 18.34
C HIS A 39 19.45 0.86 18.35
N ASP A 40 20.06 1.61 19.26
CA ASP A 40 19.78 3.04 19.46
C ASP A 40 20.40 3.93 18.38
N THR A 41 21.37 3.42 17.61
CA THR A 41 22.07 4.18 16.59
C THR A 41 22.29 3.39 15.32
N ILE A 42 22.08 4.04 14.17
CA ILE A 42 22.24 3.44 12.85
C ILE A 42 23.08 4.35 11.95
N PHE A 43 23.88 3.74 11.11
CA PHE A 43 24.58 4.38 10.00
C PHE A 43 24.08 3.80 8.68
N HIS A 44 23.71 4.66 7.74
CA HIS A 44 23.29 4.28 6.39
C HIS A 44 24.45 4.47 5.40
N CYS A 45 24.77 3.42 4.65
CA CYS A 45 25.79 3.47 3.61
C CYS A 45 25.25 4.19 2.37
N GLU A 46 26.10 4.99 1.71
CA GLU A 46 25.82 5.63 0.43
C GLU A 46 26.41 4.82 -0.73
N ASP A 47 25.90 4.99 -1.96
CA ASP A 47 26.45 4.35 -3.15
C ASP A 47 27.91 4.77 -3.35
N GLY A 48 28.78 3.78 -3.55
CA GLY A 48 30.22 3.97 -3.64
C GLY A 48 30.98 3.89 -2.32
N ASP A 49 30.27 3.74 -1.18
CA ASP A 49 30.97 3.54 0.10
C ASP A 49 31.68 2.20 0.13
N ILE A 50 32.95 2.25 0.53
CA ILE A 50 33.74 1.07 0.90
C ILE A 50 34.13 1.20 2.35
N ILE A 51 33.56 0.34 3.18
CA ILE A 51 33.71 0.38 4.63
C ILE A 51 34.52 -0.84 5.08
N LYS A 52 35.49 -0.61 5.95
CA LYS A 52 36.30 -1.63 6.59
C LYS A 52 35.92 -1.76 8.07
N ILE A 53 35.65 -2.97 8.51
CA ILE A 53 35.54 -3.33 9.91
C ILE A 53 36.75 -4.20 10.26
N TYR A 54 37.57 -3.73 11.22
CA TYR A 54 38.77 -4.40 11.70
C TYR A 54 38.92 -4.16 13.20
N GLU A 55 39.22 -5.19 13.98
CA GLU A 55 39.40 -5.12 15.44
C GLU A 55 38.33 -4.27 16.15
N ARG A 56 37.06 -4.53 15.84
CA ARG A 56 35.91 -3.82 16.40
C ARG A 56 35.86 -2.31 16.10
N LYS A 57 36.61 -1.87 15.09
CA LYS A 57 36.59 -0.49 14.59
C LYS A 57 36.00 -0.47 13.18
N ILE A 58 35.23 0.57 12.89
CA ILE A 58 34.65 0.81 11.58
C ILE A 58 35.24 2.09 10.97
N SER A 59 35.58 2.05 9.71
CA SER A 59 36.13 3.19 8.98
C SER A 59 35.82 3.11 7.48
N TYR A 60 35.77 4.27 6.83
CA TYR A 60 35.83 4.30 5.37
C TYR A 60 37.23 3.88 4.89
N LEU A 61 37.28 3.14 3.78
CA LEU A 61 38.54 2.81 3.13
C LEU A 61 39.03 3.99 2.25
N GLN A 62 38.11 4.75 1.69
CA GLN A 62 38.38 5.79 0.69
C GLN A 62 38.25 7.22 1.21
N LYS A 63 37.55 7.43 2.30
CA LYS A 63 37.25 8.74 2.86
C LYS A 63 37.96 8.90 4.21
N LYS A 64 38.65 10.03 4.42
CA LYS A 64 39.24 10.40 5.74
C LYS A 64 38.22 11.00 6.70
N ILE A 65 36.96 10.62 6.61
CA ILE A 65 35.86 11.11 7.42
C ILE A 65 35.46 10.03 8.43
N LYS A 66 35.11 10.45 9.65
CA LYS A 66 34.65 9.53 10.67
C LYS A 66 33.20 9.10 10.38
N ILE A 67 32.93 7.81 10.48
CA ILE A 67 31.55 7.28 10.38
C ILE A 67 30.76 7.74 11.61
N THR A 68 29.65 8.43 11.39
CA THR A 68 28.78 8.93 12.44
C THR A 68 27.48 8.14 12.44
N PHE A 69 27.20 7.49 13.57
CA PHE A 69 25.92 6.79 13.80
C PHE A 69 24.86 7.81 14.24
N GLN A 70 23.73 7.81 13.58
CA GLN A 70 22.58 8.65 13.90
C GLN A 70 21.74 7.96 14.99
N LYS A 71 21.19 8.77 15.91
CA LYS A 71 20.32 8.25 16.98
C LYS A 71 19.01 7.75 16.36
N ASN A 72 18.64 6.54 16.71
CA ASN A 72 17.38 5.93 16.30
C ASN A 72 16.30 6.22 17.36
N ILE A 73 15.08 6.54 16.91
CA ILE A 73 13.92 6.71 17.78
C ILE A 73 13.10 5.43 17.69
N SER A 74 13.40 4.43 18.54
CA SER A 74 12.65 3.18 18.57
C SER A 74 11.45 3.26 19.52
N TYR A 75 10.35 2.68 19.11
CA TYR A 75 9.15 2.45 19.91
C TYR A 75 8.91 0.95 20.04
N GLN A 76 8.30 0.53 21.13
CA GLN A 76 7.77 -0.80 21.52
C GLN A 76 8.16 -1.99 20.61
N ASN A 77 8.36 -3.18 21.19
CA ASN A 77 8.71 -4.39 20.44
C ASN A 77 7.64 -4.72 19.37
N PRO A 78 7.89 -4.44 18.08
CA PRO A 78 6.90 -4.65 17.02
C PRO A 78 6.69 -6.13 16.69
N TYR A 79 7.52 -7.01 17.21
CA TYR A 79 7.47 -8.45 16.99
C TYR A 79 6.66 -9.20 18.06
N ASP A 80 5.96 -8.50 18.92
CA ASP A 80 4.98 -9.09 19.82
C ASP A 80 3.63 -9.21 19.11
N LYS A 81 3.11 -10.42 18.96
CA LYS A 81 1.78 -10.69 18.37
C LYS A 81 0.64 -10.34 19.33
N GLY A 82 0.92 -10.22 20.64
CA GLY A 82 -0.13 -10.13 21.66
C GLY A 82 -1.06 -11.34 21.57
N ASP A 83 -2.36 -11.09 21.69
CA ASP A 83 -3.39 -12.15 21.68
C ASP A 83 -3.73 -12.69 20.26
N TYR A 84 -3.02 -12.23 19.23
CA TYR A 84 -3.31 -12.64 17.85
C TYR A 84 -2.45 -13.83 17.41
N GLN A 85 -3.05 -14.76 16.69
CA GLN A 85 -2.36 -15.92 16.15
C GLN A 85 -1.28 -15.53 15.13
N HIS A 86 -1.56 -14.50 14.29
CA HIS A 86 -0.69 -14.04 13.22
C HIS A 86 -0.53 -12.51 13.25
N PHE A 87 0.62 -12.02 12.76
CA PHE A 87 0.85 -10.58 12.60
C PHE A 87 -0.17 -9.96 11.66
N MET A 88 -0.51 -10.61 10.55
CA MET A 88 -1.49 -10.08 9.62
C MET A 88 -2.84 -9.81 10.30
N LEU A 89 -3.34 -10.71 11.15
CA LEU A 89 -4.60 -10.47 11.85
C LEU A 89 -4.47 -9.30 12.83
N LYS A 90 -3.38 -9.24 13.59
CA LYS A 90 -3.06 -8.10 14.47
C LYS A 90 -3.09 -6.79 13.68
N GLU A 91 -2.39 -6.74 12.55
CA GLU A 91 -2.25 -5.56 11.69
C GLU A 91 -3.57 -5.14 11.05
N ILE A 92 -4.47 -6.08 10.73
CA ILE A 92 -5.85 -5.79 10.32
C ILE A 92 -6.60 -5.08 11.46
N HIS A 93 -6.46 -5.56 12.71
CA HIS A 93 -7.10 -4.97 13.88
C HIS A 93 -6.45 -3.67 14.35
N GLU A 94 -5.20 -3.40 14.01
CA GLU A 94 -4.51 -2.13 14.30
C GLU A 94 -4.93 -0.98 13.37
N GLN A 95 -5.57 -1.26 12.23
CA GLN A 95 -5.95 -0.24 11.25
C GLN A 95 -6.73 0.93 11.83
N PRO A 96 -7.76 0.74 12.69
CA PRO A 96 -8.46 1.86 13.32
C PRO A 96 -7.52 2.80 14.09
N GLY A 97 -6.61 2.23 14.86
CA GLY A 97 -5.65 2.98 15.68
C GLY A 97 -4.66 3.79 14.84
N VAL A 98 -4.04 3.15 13.84
CA VAL A 98 -3.05 3.83 12.98
C VAL A 98 -3.71 4.88 12.07
N LEU A 99 -4.91 4.63 11.55
CA LEU A 99 -5.67 5.61 10.77
C LEU A 99 -6.04 6.84 11.63
N LYS A 100 -6.48 6.64 12.88
CA LYS A 100 -6.77 7.72 13.82
C LYS A 100 -5.52 8.57 14.08
N SER A 101 -4.41 7.93 14.41
CA SER A 101 -3.13 8.61 14.68
C SER A 101 -2.64 9.39 13.46
N THR A 102 -2.66 8.76 12.27
CA THR A 102 -2.22 9.40 11.01
C THR A 102 -3.08 10.60 10.67
N GLN A 103 -4.43 10.47 10.73
CA GLN A 103 -5.33 11.58 10.43
C GLN A 103 -5.14 12.75 11.39
N SER A 104 -4.95 12.46 12.69
CA SER A 104 -4.68 13.50 13.69
C SER A 104 -3.39 14.26 13.37
N LYS A 105 -2.30 13.56 13.04
CA LYS A 105 -1.03 14.19 12.66
C LYS A 105 -1.14 15.01 11.37
N TYR A 106 -1.88 14.55 10.39
CA TYR A 106 -2.06 15.29 9.14
C TYR A 106 -2.81 16.60 9.36
N THR A 107 -3.89 16.57 10.12
CA THR A 107 -4.72 17.77 10.35
C THR A 107 -4.13 18.73 11.37
N ALA A 108 -3.36 18.26 12.36
CA ALA A 108 -2.83 19.09 13.44
C ALA A 108 -1.38 19.58 13.17
N GLU A 109 -0.58 18.83 12.41
CA GLU A 109 0.85 19.10 12.31
C GLU A 109 1.35 19.14 10.86
N TYR A 110 1.10 18.08 10.08
CA TYR A 110 1.81 17.88 8.83
C TYR A 110 1.30 18.77 7.69
N PHE A 111 0.00 18.84 7.49
CA PHE A 111 -0.63 19.66 6.45
C PHE A 111 -1.06 21.06 6.92
N VAL A 112 -0.69 21.45 8.14
CA VAL A 112 -0.78 22.85 8.56
C VAL A 112 0.11 23.69 7.64
N ASP A 113 -0.44 24.79 7.13
CA ASP A 113 0.23 25.65 6.15
C ASP A 113 0.60 24.94 4.82
N PHE A 114 -0.19 23.94 4.42
CA PHE A 114 0.02 23.16 3.21
C PHE A 114 0.32 24.05 1.99
N LYS A 115 -0.47 25.07 1.77
CA LYS A 115 -0.30 25.99 0.65
C LYS A 115 1.09 26.63 0.61
N THR A 116 1.61 27.06 1.76
CA THR A 116 2.93 27.69 1.86
C THR A 116 4.04 26.67 1.62
N LYS A 117 3.92 25.48 2.20
CA LYS A 117 4.97 24.44 2.15
C LYS A 117 5.05 23.71 0.81
N PHE A 118 3.90 23.42 0.18
CA PHE A 118 3.83 22.46 -0.92
C PHE A 118 3.37 23.07 -2.25
N ARG A 119 2.91 24.33 -2.29
CA ARG A 119 2.37 24.95 -3.51
C ARG A 119 3.29 24.80 -4.71
N HIS A 120 4.59 25.06 -4.53
CA HIS A 120 5.59 25.02 -5.59
C HIS A 120 5.72 23.64 -6.25
N LEU A 121 5.37 22.55 -5.54
CA LEU A 121 5.39 21.19 -6.07
C LEU A 121 4.21 20.93 -7.02
N PHE A 122 3.07 21.57 -6.77
CA PHE A 122 1.83 21.34 -7.53
C PHE A 122 1.61 22.37 -8.66
N GLU A 123 2.52 23.30 -8.88
CA GLU A 123 2.58 24.16 -10.07
C GLU A 123 3.17 23.34 -11.25
N VAL A 124 2.41 22.35 -11.71
CA VAL A 124 2.81 21.36 -12.74
C VAL A 124 1.65 21.06 -13.68
N ASP A 125 1.99 20.58 -14.90
CA ASP A 125 1.02 20.17 -15.91
C ASP A 125 0.38 18.82 -15.56
N LYS A 126 1.16 17.93 -14.94
CA LYS A 126 0.74 16.54 -14.72
C LYS A 126 1.29 15.99 -13.39
N ILE A 127 0.50 15.13 -12.77
CA ILE A 127 0.91 14.30 -11.62
C ILE A 127 0.98 12.84 -12.07
N VAL A 128 2.07 12.15 -11.72
CA VAL A 128 2.23 10.71 -11.97
C VAL A 128 2.43 10.00 -10.64
N LEU A 129 1.52 9.08 -10.32
CA LEU A 129 1.59 8.25 -9.13
C LEU A 129 2.32 6.94 -9.47
N VAL A 130 3.30 6.54 -8.66
CA VAL A 130 4.22 5.44 -8.99
C VAL A 130 4.34 4.47 -7.82
N GLY A 131 4.20 3.18 -8.09
CA GLY A 131 4.37 2.12 -7.09
C GLY A 131 4.52 0.74 -7.70
N CYS A 132 4.75 -0.27 -6.83
CA CYS A 132 4.74 -1.69 -7.18
C CYS A 132 3.72 -2.43 -6.31
N GLY A 133 3.06 -3.47 -6.84
CA GLY A 133 2.15 -4.33 -6.10
C GLY A 133 1.06 -3.55 -5.36
N THR A 134 0.90 -3.77 -4.07
CA THR A 134 -0.06 -3.07 -3.19
C THR A 134 0.07 -1.54 -3.28
N ALA A 135 1.30 -1.01 -3.35
CA ALA A 135 1.52 0.44 -3.49
C ALA A 135 1.07 0.98 -4.86
N TYR A 136 1.15 0.16 -5.92
CA TYR A 136 0.58 0.51 -7.23
C TYR A 136 -0.95 0.54 -7.18
N HIS A 137 -1.60 -0.41 -6.48
CA HIS A 137 -3.05 -0.35 -6.26
C HIS A 137 -3.46 0.89 -5.45
N ALA A 138 -2.67 1.28 -4.46
CA ALA A 138 -2.88 2.54 -3.74
C ALA A 138 -2.74 3.76 -4.68
N SER A 139 -1.75 3.75 -5.59
CA SER A 139 -1.57 4.77 -6.62
C SER A 139 -2.79 4.91 -7.52
N MET A 140 -3.37 3.78 -7.97
CA MET A 140 -4.59 3.78 -8.78
C MET A 140 -5.78 4.39 -8.03
N VAL A 141 -5.95 4.11 -6.72
CA VAL A 141 -6.97 4.80 -5.91
C VAL A 141 -6.67 6.29 -5.80
N GLY A 142 -5.40 6.64 -5.61
CA GLY A 142 -4.95 8.04 -5.60
C GLY A 142 -5.33 8.80 -6.87
N GLU A 143 -5.17 8.17 -8.04
CA GLU A 143 -5.59 8.75 -9.32
C GLU A 143 -7.08 9.11 -9.32
N TYR A 144 -7.96 8.22 -8.80
CA TYR A 144 -9.38 8.53 -8.63
C TYR A 144 -9.64 9.70 -7.68
N TYR A 145 -8.90 9.78 -6.57
CA TYR A 145 -9.03 10.90 -5.64
C TYR A 145 -8.62 12.23 -6.26
N PHE A 146 -7.46 12.28 -6.93
CA PHE A 146 -7.00 13.49 -7.60
C PHE A 146 -7.94 13.91 -8.73
N ASN A 147 -8.39 12.98 -9.57
CA ASN A 147 -9.35 13.25 -10.64
C ASN A 147 -10.71 13.77 -10.10
N HIS A 148 -11.09 13.37 -8.87
CA HIS A 148 -12.35 13.82 -8.26
C HIS A 148 -12.24 15.19 -7.58
N PHE A 149 -11.10 15.49 -6.95
CA PHE A 149 -10.95 16.70 -6.15
C PHE A 149 -10.14 17.81 -6.81
N THR A 150 -9.43 17.53 -7.91
CA THR A 150 -8.57 18.51 -8.61
C THR A 150 -8.86 18.52 -10.10
N ASN A 151 -8.32 19.53 -10.80
CA ASN A 151 -8.34 19.61 -12.27
C ASN A 151 -7.01 19.19 -12.91
N LYS A 152 -6.14 18.50 -12.17
CA LYS A 152 -4.84 18.04 -12.68
C LYS A 152 -4.99 16.86 -13.61
N GLU A 153 -4.17 16.81 -14.66
CA GLU A 153 -3.93 15.57 -15.39
C GLU A 153 -3.20 14.60 -14.47
N VAL A 154 -3.78 13.43 -14.20
CA VAL A 154 -3.19 12.42 -13.30
C VAL A 154 -3.14 11.08 -14.01
N SER A 155 -2.05 10.34 -13.80
CA SER A 155 -1.93 8.95 -14.26
C SER A 155 -1.13 8.12 -13.27
N THR A 156 -1.28 6.81 -13.37
CA THR A 156 -0.50 5.83 -12.58
C THR A 156 0.51 5.09 -13.46
N GLU A 157 1.66 4.75 -12.86
CA GLU A 157 2.72 3.99 -13.51
C GLU A 157 3.27 2.90 -12.59
N LEU A 158 3.57 1.73 -13.17
CA LEU A 158 4.35 0.71 -12.50
C LEU A 158 5.80 1.18 -12.38
N ALA A 159 6.36 1.11 -11.18
CA ALA A 159 7.73 1.58 -10.95
C ALA A 159 8.75 0.76 -11.74
N SER A 160 8.54 -0.57 -11.88
CA SER A 160 9.37 -1.46 -12.70
C SER A 160 9.45 -1.05 -14.16
N GLU A 161 8.39 -0.38 -14.69
CA GLU A 161 8.29 -0.04 -16.11
C GLU A 161 8.66 1.42 -16.41
N LEU A 162 8.53 2.32 -15.41
CA LEU A 162 8.64 3.77 -15.61
C LEU A 162 9.99 4.20 -16.21
N ARG A 163 11.08 3.60 -15.75
CA ARG A 163 12.42 3.99 -16.18
C ARG A 163 12.75 3.62 -17.65
N TYR A 164 11.96 2.75 -18.25
CA TYR A 164 12.08 2.38 -19.67
C TYR A 164 11.21 3.25 -20.59
N LYS A 165 10.40 4.12 -20.01
CA LYS A 165 9.56 5.06 -20.75
C LYS A 165 10.30 6.37 -21.00
N LYS A 166 10.06 6.95 -22.20
CA LYS A 166 10.54 8.30 -22.53
C LYS A 166 9.68 9.33 -21.79
N ILE A 167 10.26 10.06 -20.85
CA ILE A 167 9.60 11.16 -20.16
C ILE A 167 9.88 12.47 -20.89
N ASN A 168 8.84 13.28 -21.12
CA ASN A 168 8.99 14.58 -21.77
C ASN A 168 9.61 15.60 -20.79
N LYS A 169 10.86 15.97 -21.02
CA LYS A 169 11.61 16.92 -20.20
C LYS A 169 11.06 18.36 -20.23
N ASN A 170 10.27 18.71 -21.23
CA ASN A 170 9.72 20.06 -21.39
C ASN A 170 8.39 20.24 -20.64
N LYS A 171 7.74 19.15 -20.20
CA LYS A 171 6.55 19.21 -19.34
C LYS A 171 6.96 19.29 -17.87
N GLN A 172 6.27 20.11 -17.10
CA GLN A 172 6.39 20.13 -15.65
C GLN A 172 5.58 18.97 -15.08
N ILE A 173 6.26 17.94 -14.56
CA ILE A 173 5.63 16.73 -14.02
C ILE A 173 6.04 16.57 -12.55
N LEU A 174 5.07 16.33 -11.70
CA LEU A 174 5.30 15.89 -10.33
C LEU A 174 5.11 14.37 -10.26
N PHE A 175 6.13 13.67 -9.81
CA PHE A 175 6.06 12.23 -9.53
C PHE A 175 5.86 11.99 -8.05
N ILE A 176 4.84 11.20 -7.69
CA ILE A 176 4.55 10.80 -6.32
C ILE A 176 4.79 9.31 -6.21
N PHE A 177 5.86 8.94 -5.53
CA PHE A 177 6.27 7.55 -5.32
C PHE A 177 5.68 7.01 -4.03
N ILE A 178 5.08 5.83 -4.08
CA ILE A 178 4.48 5.17 -2.93
C ILE A 178 5.24 3.88 -2.62
N SER A 179 5.75 3.75 -1.39
CA SER A 179 6.42 2.54 -0.92
C SER A 179 6.30 2.43 0.60
N GLN A 180 5.90 1.28 1.11
CA GLN A 180 5.82 1.07 2.56
C GLN A 180 7.20 1.15 3.22
N SER A 181 8.19 0.44 2.69
CA SER A 181 9.56 0.39 3.23
C SER A 181 10.43 1.56 2.79
N GLY A 182 10.12 2.19 1.63
CA GLY A 182 11.01 3.15 0.98
C GLY A 182 12.32 2.56 0.47
N GLU A 183 12.40 1.21 0.39
CA GLU A 183 13.59 0.46 -0.04
C GLU A 183 13.28 -0.47 -1.24
N THR A 184 12.05 -0.44 -1.78
CA THR A 184 11.69 -1.22 -2.96
C THR A 184 12.55 -0.80 -4.12
N MET A 185 13.38 -1.72 -4.64
CA MET A 185 14.44 -1.40 -5.59
C MET A 185 13.89 -0.74 -6.86
N ASP A 186 12.89 -1.33 -7.51
CA ASP A 186 12.29 -0.75 -8.71
C ASP A 186 11.78 0.67 -8.48
N THR A 187 11.15 0.92 -7.32
CA THR A 187 10.61 2.24 -6.99
C THR A 187 11.72 3.25 -6.71
N LEU A 188 12.79 2.84 -6.03
CA LEU A 188 13.97 3.66 -5.78
C LEU A 188 14.69 4.02 -7.09
N MET A 189 14.86 3.05 -7.99
CA MET A 189 15.53 3.27 -9.27
C MET A 189 14.68 4.17 -10.19
N ALA A 190 13.36 4.01 -10.17
CA ALA A 190 12.44 4.91 -10.87
C ALA A 190 12.53 6.35 -10.33
N LEU A 191 12.61 6.53 -9.00
CA LEU A 191 12.82 7.84 -8.37
C LEU A 191 14.15 8.46 -8.80
N LYS A 192 15.25 7.72 -8.75
CA LYS A 192 16.58 8.19 -9.21
C LYS A 192 16.57 8.59 -10.69
N TYR A 193 15.85 7.82 -11.54
CA TYR A 193 15.68 8.15 -12.95
C TYR A 193 14.94 9.47 -13.15
N VAL A 194 13.81 9.68 -12.47
CA VAL A 194 13.01 10.91 -12.52
C VAL A 194 13.81 12.13 -12.02
N LYS A 195 14.55 11.96 -10.93
CA LYS A 195 15.44 12.99 -10.38
C LYS A 195 16.54 13.41 -11.37
N LYS A 196 17.15 12.43 -12.08
CA LYS A 196 18.12 12.70 -13.16
C LYS A 196 17.50 13.51 -14.31
N MET A 197 16.20 13.36 -14.55
CA MET A 197 15.44 14.14 -15.54
C MET A 197 15.02 15.52 -15.02
N LYS A 198 15.34 15.87 -13.75
CA LYS A 198 15.02 17.13 -13.07
C LYS A 198 13.51 17.38 -12.90
N HIS A 199 12.70 16.32 -12.80
CA HIS A 199 11.31 16.44 -12.40
C HIS A 199 11.17 16.44 -10.87
N LYS A 200 10.10 17.10 -10.39
CA LYS A 200 9.75 17.15 -8.97
C LYS A 200 9.31 15.78 -8.45
N SER A 201 9.62 15.51 -7.19
CA SER A 201 9.28 14.22 -6.57
C SER A 201 8.80 14.34 -5.13
N ILE A 202 7.76 13.57 -4.82
CA ILE A 202 7.28 13.31 -3.46
C ILE A 202 7.38 11.81 -3.22
N VAL A 203 7.74 11.42 -1.99
CA VAL A 203 7.70 10.03 -1.54
C VAL A 203 6.68 9.90 -0.40
N ILE A 204 5.73 8.98 -0.55
CA ILE A 204 4.80 8.56 0.51
C ILE A 204 5.33 7.24 1.08
N THR A 205 5.81 7.25 2.33
CA THR A 205 6.44 6.08 2.94
C THR A 205 6.20 5.98 4.45
N ASN A 206 6.34 4.77 4.98
CA ASN A 206 6.26 4.51 6.42
C ASN A 206 7.64 4.56 7.11
N SER A 207 8.73 4.44 6.34
CA SER A 207 10.10 4.44 6.85
C SER A 207 10.81 5.76 6.50
N LEU A 208 10.95 6.63 7.50
CA LEU A 208 11.55 7.96 7.31
C LEU A 208 13.08 7.93 7.14
N GLU A 209 13.70 6.80 7.44
CA GLU A 209 15.15 6.60 7.32
C GLU A 209 15.53 5.87 6.03
N SER A 210 14.57 5.66 5.13
CA SER A 210 14.77 4.90 3.91
C SER A 210 15.58 5.62 2.83
N SER A 211 16.08 4.84 1.88
CA SER A 211 16.83 5.36 0.73
C SER A 211 15.98 6.31 -0.12
N MET A 212 14.70 6.02 -0.30
CA MET A 212 13.81 6.89 -1.07
C MET A 212 13.61 8.25 -0.41
N VAL A 213 13.57 8.32 0.93
CA VAL A 213 13.46 9.59 1.67
C VAL A 213 14.67 10.47 1.44
N ARG A 214 15.88 9.89 1.37
CA ARG A 214 17.12 10.63 1.08
C ARG A 214 17.19 11.14 -0.36
N GLU A 215 16.49 10.48 -1.27
CA GLU A 215 16.48 10.87 -2.69
C GLU A 215 15.37 11.86 -3.05
N ALA A 216 14.23 11.83 -2.36
CA ALA A 216 13.07 12.64 -2.67
C ALA A 216 13.24 14.11 -2.29
N GLU A 217 12.52 14.99 -2.99
CA GLU A 217 12.42 16.40 -2.64
C GLU A 217 11.57 16.63 -1.39
N VAL A 218 10.47 15.88 -1.27
CA VAL A 218 9.57 15.92 -0.12
C VAL A 218 9.12 14.50 0.24
N THR A 219 8.98 14.24 1.54
CA THR A 219 8.45 12.98 2.07
C THR A 219 7.15 13.23 2.83
N ILE A 220 6.15 12.39 2.57
CA ILE A 220 4.89 12.32 3.32
C ILE A 220 4.88 11.02 4.12
N PRO A 221 4.98 11.07 5.45
CA PRO A 221 4.98 9.88 6.29
C PRO A 221 3.58 9.27 6.42
N THR A 222 3.43 7.96 6.30
CA THR A 222 2.14 7.28 6.46
C THR A 222 1.78 6.99 7.92
N TYR A 223 2.72 7.04 8.85
CA TYR A 223 2.54 6.77 10.28
C TYR A 223 1.84 5.44 10.60
N ALA A 224 1.95 4.44 9.72
CA ALA A 224 1.30 3.13 9.88
C ALA A 224 1.93 2.27 11.00
N GLN A 225 2.96 2.77 11.66
CA GLN A 225 3.82 1.99 12.56
C GLN A 225 4.48 0.81 11.82
N LYS A 226 5.19 -0.06 12.53
CA LYS A 226 5.81 -1.24 11.93
C LYS A 226 4.77 -2.23 11.47
N GLU A 227 4.91 -2.72 10.25
CA GLU A 227 4.15 -3.82 9.67
C GLU A 227 5.10 -5.00 9.44
N VAL A 228 4.83 -6.15 10.07
CA VAL A 228 5.71 -7.32 10.11
C VAL A 228 5.28 -8.38 9.11
N GLY A 229 3.98 -8.64 9.01
CA GLY A 229 3.42 -9.58 8.03
C GLY A 229 3.85 -9.21 6.61
N VAL A 230 4.24 -10.21 5.80
CA VAL A 230 4.72 -9.96 4.43
C VAL A 230 3.63 -9.33 3.59
N ALA A 231 2.41 -9.85 3.63
CA ALA A 231 1.25 -9.27 2.94
C ALA A 231 0.84 -7.94 3.59
N SER A 232 0.86 -6.85 2.84
CA SER A 232 0.56 -5.52 3.34
C SER A 232 -0.93 -5.34 3.68
N THR A 233 -1.23 -4.73 4.83
CA THR A 233 -2.59 -4.45 5.32
C THR A 233 -2.74 -3.00 5.79
N LYS A 234 -2.26 -2.67 6.99
CA LYS A 234 -2.37 -1.32 7.57
C LYS A 234 -1.54 -0.28 6.82
N ALA A 235 -0.40 -0.68 6.23
CA ALA A 235 0.39 0.23 5.40
C ALA A 235 -0.40 0.67 4.17
N PHE A 236 -1.13 -0.24 3.51
CA PHE A 236 -1.99 0.09 2.38
C PHE A 236 -3.07 1.12 2.75
N THR A 237 -3.83 0.88 3.82
CA THR A 237 -4.88 1.82 4.23
C THR A 237 -4.33 3.18 4.66
N CYS A 238 -3.13 3.23 5.27
CA CYS A 238 -2.46 4.48 5.55
C CYS A 238 -1.96 5.19 4.27
N GLN A 239 -1.53 4.46 3.23
CA GLN A 239 -1.23 5.04 1.92
C GLN A 239 -2.48 5.65 1.27
N LEU A 240 -3.61 4.95 1.33
CA LEU A 240 -4.90 5.50 0.87
C LEU A 240 -5.26 6.79 1.61
N LEU A 241 -5.07 6.81 2.94
CA LEU A 241 -5.34 7.98 3.76
C LEU A 241 -4.44 9.17 3.41
N SER A 242 -3.15 8.91 3.14
CA SER A 242 -2.20 9.92 2.69
C SER A 242 -2.62 10.53 1.36
N LEU A 243 -2.98 9.69 0.39
CA LEU A 243 -3.41 10.12 -0.94
C LEU A 243 -4.73 10.89 -0.91
N ALA A 244 -5.70 10.45 -0.08
CA ALA A 244 -6.98 11.14 0.11
C ALA A 244 -6.79 12.55 0.68
N ASN A 245 -6.00 12.68 1.76
CA ASN A 245 -5.69 13.99 2.35
C ASN A 245 -4.93 14.87 1.38
N LEU A 246 -3.94 14.33 0.66
CA LEU A 246 -3.14 15.09 -0.30
C LEU A 246 -4.02 15.63 -1.45
N ALA A 247 -4.90 14.81 -2.01
CA ALA A 247 -5.82 15.25 -3.07
C ALA A 247 -6.79 16.34 -2.58
N LEU A 248 -7.30 16.22 -1.34
CA LEU A 248 -8.16 17.24 -0.73
C LEU A 248 -7.41 18.56 -0.50
N GLU A 249 -6.16 18.51 -0.02
CA GLU A 249 -5.37 19.71 0.21
C GLU A 249 -5.01 20.42 -1.11
N VAL A 250 -4.67 19.66 -2.15
CA VAL A 250 -4.42 20.22 -3.49
C VAL A 250 -5.70 20.84 -4.03
N GLY A 251 -6.83 20.15 -3.97
CA GLY A 251 -8.12 20.68 -4.44
C GLY A 251 -8.54 21.95 -3.69
N ARG A 252 -8.31 22.03 -2.38
CA ARG A 252 -8.55 23.24 -1.58
C ARG A 252 -7.59 24.39 -1.99
N MET A 253 -6.30 24.06 -2.16
CA MET A 253 -5.27 25.04 -2.54
C MET A 253 -5.55 25.65 -3.91
N GLU A 254 -5.97 24.84 -4.89
CA GLU A 254 -6.32 25.25 -6.26
C GLU A 254 -7.74 25.81 -6.37
N LYS A 255 -8.53 25.77 -5.29
CA LYS A 255 -9.95 26.18 -5.27
C LYS A 255 -10.85 25.39 -6.22
N THR A 256 -10.49 24.17 -6.57
CA THR A 256 -11.33 23.23 -7.34
C THR A 256 -12.45 22.66 -6.48
N ILE A 257 -12.26 22.61 -5.15
CA ILE A 257 -13.31 22.28 -4.17
C ILE A 257 -13.50 23.43 -3.20
N SER A 258 -14.74 23.59 -2.73
CA SER A 258 -15.08 24.59 -1.71
C SER A 258 -14.54 24.17 -0.33
N ASN A 259 -14.38 25.14 0.58
CA ASN A 259 -14.03 24.87 1.97
C ASN A 259 -15.07 23.97 2.66
N GLN A 260 -16.32 24.02 2.25
CA GLN A 260 -17.38 23.16 2.78
C GLN A 260 -17.17 21.70 2.37
N ILE A 261 -16.89 21.44 1.09
CA ILE A 261 -16.56 20.10 0.57
C ILE A 261 -15.29 19.55 1.24
N TYR A 262 -14.26 20.37 1.37
CA TYR A 262 -13.04 20.01 2.10
C TYR A 262 -13.33 19.57 3.54
N LYS A 263 -14.00 20.44 4.34
CA LYS A 263 -14.33 20.14 5.75
C LYS A 263 -15.21 18.90 5.89
N MET A 264 -16.17 18.71 4.98
CA MET A 264 -17.02 17.52 4.97
C MET A 264 -16.21 16.24 4.81
N ASN A 265 -15.29 16.19 3.83
CA ASN A 265 -14.47 15.02 3.55
C ASN A 265 -13.44 14.76 4.67
N ILE A 266 -12.80 15.80 5.21
CA ILE A 266 -11.94 15.66 6.41
C ILE A 266 -12.74 15.10 7.60
N GLY A 267 -13.98 15.53 7.78
CA GLY A 267 -14.89 15.00 8.81
C GLY A 267 -15.20 13.51 8.61
N LEU A 268 -15.36 13.04 7.36
CA LEU A 268 -15.53 11.62 7.03
C LEU A 268 -14.27 10.82 7.35
N LEU A 269 -13.09 11.32 6.98
CA LEU A 269 -11.80 10.67 7.28
C LEU A 269 -11.53 10.62 8.79
N THR A 270 -11.91 11.65 9.54
CA THR A 270 -11.81 11.66 11.01
C THR A 270 -12.71 10.60 11.68
N LYS A 271 -13.87 10.30 11.11
CA LYS A 271 -14.80 9.26 11.59
C LYS A 271 -14.47 7.86 11.08
N LEU A 272 -13.61 7.75 10.06
CA LEU A 272 -13.25 6.49 9.41
C LEU A 272 -12.76 5.42 10.40
N PRO A 273 -11.86 5.71 11.38
CA PRO A 273 -11.35 4.71 12.32
C PRO A 273 -12.47 3.94 13.04
N SER A 274 -13.45 4.63 13.59
CA SER A 274 -14.59 3.99 14.28
C SER A 274 -15.46 3.16 13.34
N LYS A 275 -15.60 3.61 12.07
CA LYS A 275 -16.32 2.86 11.04
C LYS A 275 -15.59 1.57 10.67
N ILE A 276 -14.27 1.61 10.56
CA ILE A 276 -13.42 0.43 10.27
C ILE A 276 -13.42 -0.55 11.45
N GLU A 277 -13.30 -0.07 12.69
CA GLU A 277 -13.36 -0.92 13.89
C GLU A 277 -14.66 -1.72 13.94
N LYS A 278 -15.79 -1.05 13.74
CA LYS A 278 -17.11 -1.69 13.66
C LYS A 278 -17.18 -2.70 12.51
N LEU A 279 -16.66 -2.32 11.33
CA LEU A 279 -16.66 -3.18 10.14
C LEU A 279 -15.86 -4.47 10.36
N ILE A 280 -14.67 -4.40 10.94
CA ILE A 280 -13.84 -5.58 11.26
C ILE A 280 -14.65 -6.56 12.11
N LYS A 281 -15.28 -6.07 13.19
CA LYS A 281 -16.07 -6.90 14.09
C LYS A 281 -17.28 -7.52 13.41
N GLU A 282 -18.06 -6.72 12.67
CA GLU A 282 -19.31 -7.16 12.04
C GLU A 282 -19.08 -8.06 10.81
N PHE A 283 -17.96 -7.87 10.08
CA PHE A 283 -17.68 -8.63 8.88
C PHE A 283 -16.96 -9.98 9.14
N THR A 284 -16.28 -10.14 10.26
CA THR A 284 -15.52 -11.34 10.62
C THR A 284 -16.34 -12.66 10.43
N PRO A 285 -17.60 -12.77 10.89
CA PRO A 285 -18.40 -13.97 10.63
C PRO A 285 -18.64 -14.23 9.14
N SER A 286 -18.85 -13.19 8.36
CA SER A 286 -19.03 -13.28 6.90
C SER A 286 -17.74 -13.73 6.20
N ALA A 287 -16.58 -13.22 6.64
CA ALA A 287 -15.28 -13.64 6.11
C ALA A 287 -15.04 -15.13 6.34
N LYS A 288 -15.32 -15.65 7.55
CA LYS A 288 -15.26 -17.07 7.88
C LYS A 288 -16.23 -17.93 7.06
N PHE A 289 -17.42 -17.41 6.77
CA PHE A 289 -18.37 -18.09 5.89
C PHE A 289 -17.85 -18.16 4.44
N ILE A 290 -17.31 -17.04 3.92
CA ILE A 290 -16.77 -16.97 2.56
C ILE A 290 -15.57 -17.90 2.42
N SER A 291 -14.67 -17.96 3.41
CA SER A 291 -13.50 -18.84 3.37
C SER A 291 -13.88 -20.31 3.18
N LYS A 292 -14.93 -20.78 3.87
CA LYS A 292 -15.46 -22.14 3.68
C LYS A 292 -16.00 -22.40 2.28
N LYS A 293 -16.54 -21.37 1.62
CA LYS A 293 -16.98 -21.47 0.22
C LYS A 293 -15.80 -21.49 -0.74
N LEU A 294 -14.78 -20.68 -0.48
CA LEU A 294 -13.55 -20.64 -1.28
C LEU A 294 -12.79 -21.97 -1.24
N ALA A 295 -12.79 -22.67 -0.11
CA ALA A 295 -12.19 -24.03 0.00
C ALA A 295 -12.78 -25.06 -0.96
N GLN A 296 -13.94 -24.77 -1.56
CA GLN A 296 -14.62 -25.62 -2.55
C GLN A 296 -14.45 -25.09 -3.99
N ALA A 297 -13.63 -24.06 -4.17
CA ALA A 297 -13.45 -23.42 -5.47
C ALA A 297 -12.04 -23.67 -6.02
N ASN A 298 -11.94 -23.73 -7.34
CA ASN A 298 -10.68 -23.89 -8.07
C ASN A 298 -9.99 -22.53 -8.31
N ALA A 299 -10.77 -21.46 -8.38
CA ALA A 299 -10.31 -20.10 -8.61
C ALA A 299 -11.25 -19.06 -7.98
N CYS A 300 -10.71 -17.91 -7.67
CA CYS A 300 -11.47 -16.77 -7.16
C CYS A 300 -11.20 -15.53 -8.00
N TYR A 301 -12.27 -14.91 -8.50
CA TYR A 301 -12.19 -13.64 -9.23
C TYR A 301 -12.73 -12.51 -8.40
N PHE A 302 -12.15 -11.32 -8.57
CA PHE A 302 -12.62 -10.10 -7.93
C PHE A 302 -12.97 -9.08 -9.00
N ILE A 303 -14.16 -8.51 -8.93
CA ILE A 303 -14.55 -7.46 -9.88
C ILE A 303 -14.97 -6.19 -9.17
N GLY A 304 -14.61 -5.06 -9.79
CA GLY A 304 -15.00 -3.73 -9.34
C GLY A 304 -15.09 -2.75 -10.51
N ARG A 305 -15.75 -1.64 -10.31
CA ARG A 305 -15.77 -0.52 -11.26
C ARG A 305 -15.30 0.76 -10.62
N ASN A 306 -14.61 1.60 -11.39
CA ASN A 306 -14.12 2.90 -10.90
C ASN A 306 -13.22 2.68 -9.67
N ILE A 307 -13.36 3.48 -8.64
CA ILE A 307 -12.50 3.50 -7.43
C ILE A 307 -12.40 2.15 -6.69
N VAL A 308 -13.33 1.20 -6.89
CA VAL A 308 -13.23 -0.14 -6.30
C VAL A 308 -12.56 -1.17 -7.22
N TYR A 309 -12.20 -0.82 -8.46
CA TYR A 309 -11.41 -1.71 -9.31
C TYR A 309 -9.99 -1.96 -8.74
N PRO A 310 -9.23 -0.94 -8.34
CA PRO A 310 -7.96 -1.17 -7.65
C PRO A 310 -8.10 -2.00 -6.36
N ILE A 311 -9.23 -1.89 -5.68
CA ILE A 311 -9.51 -2.70 -4.48
C ILE A 311 -9.79 -4.17 -4.84
N ALA A 312 -10.43 -4.44 -5.98
CA ALA A 312 -10.58 -5.78 -6.51
C ALA A 312 -9.21 -6.41 -6.85
N LEU A 313 -8.29 -5.63 -7.45
CA LEU A 313 -6.91 -6.06 -7.69
C LEU A 313 -6.18 -6.38 -6.37
N GLU A 314 -6.31 -5.51 -5.37
CA GLU A 314 -5.69 -5.69 -4.05
C GLU A 314 -6.24 -6.94 -3.34
N GLY A 315 -7.55 -7.18 -3.39
CA GLY A 315 -8.17 -8.38 -2.84
C GLY A 315 -7.64 -9.66 -3.48
N SER A 316 -7.52 -9.66 -4.81
CA SER A 316 -6.96 -10.80 -5.53
C SER A 316 -5.47 -11.01 -5.20
N LEU A 317 -4.71 -9.93 -5.05
CA LEU A 317 -3.31 -9.99 -4.64
C LEU A 317 -3.18 -10.59 -3.24
N LYS A 318 -3.92 -10.10 -2.26
CA LYS A 318 -3.90 -10.65 -0.88
C LYS A 318 -4.25 -12.13 -0.85
N LEU A 319 -5.29 -12.54 -1.58
CA LEU A 319 -5.70 -13.94 -1.60
C LEU A 319 -4.60 -14.84 -2.19
N LYS A 320 -4.01 -14.48 -3.34
CA LYS A 320 -2.94 -15.29 -3.97
C LYS A 320 -1.66 -15.33 -3.15
N GLU A 321 -1.27 -14.22 -2.51
CA GLU A 321 -0.04 -14.13 -1.73
C GLU A 321 -0.02 -15.11 -0.55
N ILE A 322 -1.10 -15.18 0.22
CA ILE A 322 -1.10 -15.89 1.49
C ILE A 322 -1.79 -17.26 1.45
N SER A 323 -2.61 -17.55 0.42
CA SER A 323 -3.31 -18.85 0.30
C SER A 323 -2.87 -19.66 -0.92
N TYR A 324 -2.13 -19.05 -1.85
CA TYR A 324 -1.69 -19.63 -3.13
C TYR A 324 -2.83 -20.02 -4.08
N MET A 325 -4.07 -19.62 -3.76
CA MET A 325 -5.21 -19.80 -4.66
C MET A 325 -5.02 -18.96 -5.92
N HIS A 326 -5.31 -19.55 -7.09
CA HIS A 326 -5.38 -18.77 -8.32
C HIS A 326 -6.48 -17.72 -8.21
N SER A 327 -6.08 -16.47 -8.29
CA SER A 327 -6.99 -15.34 -8.10
C SER A 327 -6.61 -14.17 -8.98
N GLU A 328 -7.61 -13.55 -9.60
CA GLU A 328 -7.44 -12.39 -10.47
C GLU A 328 -8.48 -11.31 -10.20
N GLY A 329 -8.08 -10.05 -10.40
CA GLY A 329 -8.95 -8.89 -10.30
C GLY A 329 -9.22 -8.27 -11.68
N PHE A 330 -10.48 -7.92 -11.97
CA PHE A 330 -10.85 -7.33 -13.25
C PHE A 330 -11.71 -6.07 -13.09
N PRO A 331 -11.61 -5.11 -14.01
CA PRO A 331 -12.66 -4.11 -14.17
C PRO A 331 -13.95 -4.83 -14.57
N GLY A 332 -15.05 -4.59 -13.86
CA GLY A 332 -16.29 -5.34 -14.09
C GLY A 332 -16.77 -5.30 -15.56
N GLY A 333 -16.50 -4.21 -16.29
CA GLY A 333 -16.83 -4.10 -17.71
C GLY A 333 -16.01 -4.99 -18.63
N GLU A 334 -14.76 -5.29 -18.25
CA GLU A 334 -13.84 -6.10 -19.06
C GLU A 334 -14.11 -7.60 -18.96
N MET A 335 -14.96 -8.04 -18.02
CA MET A 335 -15.32 -9.47 -17.91
C MET A 335 -15.77 -10.07 -19.23
N LYS A 336 -16.59 -9.36 -20.00
CA LYS A 336 -17.12 -9.84 -21.28
C LYS A 336 -16.10 -9.83 -22.45
N HIS A 337 -14.92 -9.24 -22.26
CA HIS A 337 -13.86 -9.13 -23.27
C HIS A 337 -12.76 -10.22 -23.09
N GLY A 338 -13.14 -11.39 -22.59
CA GLY A 338 -12.25 -12.56 -22.43
C GLY A 338 -12.43 -13.27 -21.09
N PRO A 339 -12.23 -12.60 -19.94
CA PRO A 339 -12.23 -13.24 -18.62
C PRO A 339 -13.49 -14.06 -18.28
N ILE A 340 -14.63 -13.70 -18.85
CA ILE A 340 -15.91 -14.42 -18.62
C ILE A 340 -15.87 -15.88 -19.09
N ALA A 341 -14.95 -16.24 -20.00
CA ALA A 341 -14.71 -17.62 -20.43
C ALA A 341 -14.18 -18.51 -19.30
N LEU A 342 -13.61 -17.93 -18.24
CA LEU A 342 -13.10 -18.64 -17.06
C LEU A 342 -14.19 -18.95 -16.04
N ILE A 343 -15.40 -18.42 -16.23
CA ILE A 343 -16.50 -18.59 -15.28
C ILE A 343 -17.16 -19.96 -15.47
N ASP A 344 -17.13 -20.74 -14.42
CA ASP A 344 -17.75 -22.05 -14.33
C ASP A 344 -18.30 -22.33 -12.92
N LYS A 345 -18.84 -23.55 -12.70
CA LYS A 345 -19.34 -23.98 -11.38
C LYS A 345 -18.25 -24.15 -10.32
N GLY A 346 -16.99 -24.26 -10.72
CA GLY A 346 -15.82 -24.40 -9.84
C GLY A 346 -15.24 -23.07 -9.39
N SER A 347 -15.65 -21.95 -9.99
CA SER A 347 -15.13 -20.61 -9.67
C SER A 347 -16.07 -19.81 -8.78
N ILE A 348 -15.50 -18.90 -7.99
CA ILE A 348 -16.24 -17.92 -7.19
C ILE A 348 -15.83 -16.51 -7.63
N THR A 349 -16.81 -15.62 -7.83
CA THR A 349 -16.55 -14.21 -8.10
C THR A 349 -17.01 -13.33 -6.95
N VAL A 350 -16.11 -12.54 -6.38
CA VAL A 350 -16.41 -11.51 -5.39
C VAL A 350 -16.64 -10.18 -6.11
N CYS A 351 -17.86 -9.67 -6.05
CA CYS A 351 -18.29 -8.45 -6.72
C CYS A 351 -18.36 -7.29 -5.74
N LEU A 352 -17.55 -6.25 -5.97
CA LEU A 352 -17.57 -5.01 -5.19
C LEU A 352 -18.56 -4.03 -5.82
N ILE A 353 -19.73 -3.85 -5.20
CA ILE A 353 -20.85 -3.07 -5.77
C ILE A 353 -21.27 -1.97 -4.79
N PRO A 354 -20.53 -0.83 -4.73
CA PRO A 354 -20.94 0.32 -3.94
C PRO A 354 -22.18 0.99 -4.54
N LYS A 355 -22.96 1.67 -3.69
CA LYS A 355 -24.09 2.48 -4.15
C LYS A 355 -23.59 3.83 -4.68
N ASN A 356 -23.31 3.87 -5.97
CA ASN A 356 -22.88 5.06 -6.69
C ASN A 356 -23.54 5.10 -8.08
N ASP A 357 -23.16 6.04 -8.93
CA ASP A 357 -23.71 6.22 -10.30
C ASP A 357 -23.47 5.01 -11.22
N LEU A 358 -22.56 4.11 -10.86
CA LEU A 358 -22.26 2.89 -11.61
C LEU A 358 -22.93 1.65 -11.03
N PHE A 359 -23.80 1.80 -10.00
CA PHE A 359 -24.43 0.70 -9.30
C PHE A 359 -25.13 -0.27 -10.26
N GLU A 360 -26.02 0.21 -11.12
CA GLU A 360 -26.78 -0.63 -12.07
C GLU A 360 -25.85 -1.34 -13.08
N LYS A 361 -24.79 -0.67 -13.53
CA LYS A 361 -23.78 -1.29 -14.40
C LYS A 361 -23.00 -2.39 -13.69
N SER A 362 -22.69 -2.21 -12.41
CA SER A 362 -21.99 -3.22 -11.60
C SER A 362 -22.90 -4.42 -11.31
N VAL A 363 -24.18 -4.18 -11.05
CA VAL A 363 -25.20 -5.25 -10.91
C VAL A 363 -25.33 -6.03 -12.20
N SER A 364 -25.40 -5.38 -13.37
CA SER A 364 -25.44 -6.03 -14.70
C SER A 364 -24.23 -6.93 -14.92
N ASN A 365 -23.02 -6.52 -14.54
CA ASN A 365 -21.85 -7.40 -14.66
C ASN A 365 -21.92 -8.63 -13.76
N ALA A 366 -22.44 -8.50 -12.54
CA ALA A 366 -22.66 -9.65 -11.68
C ALA A 366 -23.74 -10.59 -12.28
N GLN A 367 -24.79 -10.05 -12.91
CA GLN A 367 -25.80 -10.86 -13.62
C GLN A 367 -25.23 -11.64 -14.81
N GLU A 368 -24.31 -11.02 -15.58
CA GLU A 368 -23.62 -11.68 -16.71
C GLU A 368 -22.81 -12.90 -16.25
N ILE A 369 -22.18 -12.84 -15.07
CA ILE A 369 -21.45 -13.95 -14.44
C ILE A 369 -22.46 -15.01 -13.96
N SER A 370 -23.51 -14.58 -13.27
CA SER A 370 -24.58 -15.44 -12.78
C SER A 370 -25.25 -16.27 -13.89
N ALA A 371 -25.49 -15.66 -15.04
CA ALA A 371 -26.09 -16.32 -16.21
C ALA A 371 -25.24 -17.48 -16.76
N ARG A 372 -23.95 -17.55 -16.36
CA ARG A 372 -23.01 -18.64 -16.75
C ARG A 372 -22.75 -19.63 -15.63
N ASN A 373 -23.65 -19.69 -14.65
CA ASN A 373 -23.57 -20.55 -13.47
C ASN A 373 -22.35 -20.27 -12.55
N GLY A 374 -21.72 -19.11 -12.66
CA GLY A 374 -20.70 -18.66 -11.73
C GLY A 374 -21.29 -18.42 -10.34
N LYS A 375 -20.61 -18.87 -9.29
CA LYS A 375 -20.96 -18.55 -7.91
C LYS A 375 -20.56 -17.13 -7.57
N ILE A 376 -21.46 -16.35 -6.97
CA ILE A 376 -21.24 -14.92 -6.75
C ILE A 376 -21.38 -14.55 -5.28
N ILE A 377 -20.43 -13.77 -4.81
CA ILE A 377 -20.47 -13.09 -3.51
C ILE A 377 -20.49 -11.58 -3.77
N ILE A 378 -21.55 -10.91 -3.38
CA ILE A 378 -21.70 -9.48 -3.58
C ILE A 378 -21.46 -8.75 -2.26
N LEU A 379 -20.51 -7.84 -2.25
CA LEU A 379 -20.29 -6.87 -1.19
C LEU A 379 -20.96 -5.55 -1.59
N SER A 380 -22.01 -5.13 -0.88
CA SER A 380 -22.78 -3.92 -1.21
C SER A 380 -23.50 -3.33 -0.01
N SER A 381 -23.66 -2.00 0.00
CA SER A 381 -24.52 -1.33 0.98
C SER A 381 -26.02 -1.48 0.66
N VAL A 382 -26.37 -1.94 -0.54
CA VAL A 382 -27.74 -2.21 -0.98
C VAL A 382 -28.06 -3.69 -0.78
N ARG A 383 -29.15 -4.01 -0.08
CA ARG A 383 -29.58 -5.40 0.17
C ARG A 383 -30.46 -5.97 -0.93
N ASN A 384 -31.42 -5.18 -1.38
CA ASN A 384 -32.39 -5.62 -2.37
C ASN A 384 -31.86 -5.30 -3.76
N MET A 385 -31.34 -6.31 -4.42
CA MET A 385 -30.88 -6.22 -5.81
C MET A 385 -31.81 -7.02 -6.70
N SER A 386 -31.84 -6.68 -7.98
CA SER A 386 -32.60 -7.39 -9.02
C SER A 386 -32.29 -8.88 -9.04
N LYS A 387 -33.19 -9.67 -9.60
CA LYS A 387 -33.12 -11.12 -9.65
C LYS A 387 -31.82 -11.58 -10.34
N PHE A 388 -31.16 -12.52 -9.69
CA PHE A 388 -30.01 -13.24 -10.21
C PHE A 388 -30.37 -14.72 -10.41
N ASN A 389 -29.69 -15.40 -11.30
CA ASN A 389 -29.75 -16.84 -11.45
C ASN A 389 -28.55 -17.49 -10.73
N GLY A 390 -28.72 -18.66 -10.11
CA GLY A 390 -27.62 -19.41 -9.50
C GLY A 390 -27.33 -19.07 -8.02
N GLU A 391 -26.17 -19.53 -7.53
CA GLU A 391 -25.77 -19.39 -6.11
C GLU A 391 -25.20 -17.99 -5.85
N ILE A 392 -25.95 -17.19 -5.11
CA ILE A 392 -25.59 -15.81 -4.80
C ILE A 392 -25.68 -15.54 -3.31
N LYS A 393 -24.68 -14.82 -2.80
CA LYS A 393 -24.68 -14.31 -1.43
C LYS A 393 -24.44 -12.81 -1.45
N VAL A 394 -25.42 -12.03 -1.03
CA VAL A 394 -25.24 -10.59 -0.81
C VAL A 394 -24.88 -10.34 0.66
N ILE A 395 -23.74 -9.69 0.87
CA ILE A 395 -23.25 -9.31 2.19
C ILE A 395 -23.35 -7.79 2.32
N LYS A 396 -24.05 -7.35 3.36
CA LYS A 396 -24.28 -5.94 3.59
C LYS A 396 -23.02 -5.22 4.04
N MET A 397 -22.68 -4.17 3.30
CA MET A 397 -21.61 -3.22 3.64
C MET A 397 -22.17 -1.96 4.33
N PRO A 398 -21.35 -1.23 5.10
CA PRO A 398 -21.72 0.09 5.59
C PRO A 398 -22.00 1.05 4.43
N LYS A 399 -22.81 2.09 4.68
CA LYS A 399 -22.99 3.17 3.70
C LYS A 399 -21.67 3.89 3.46
N GLU A 400 -21.34 4.11 2.20
CA GLU A 400 -20.07 4.66 1.73
C GLU A 400 -20.25 6.04 1.06
N ASN A 401 -19.14 6.77 1.00
CA ASN A 401 -18.93 7.97 0.19
C ASN A 401 -17.65 7.76 -0.62
N ILE A 402 -17.42 8.54 -1.66
CA ILE A 402 -16.27 8.34 -2.54
C ILE A 402 -14.94 8.28 -1.77
N ILE A 403 -14.80 9.11 -0.73
CA ILE A 403 -13.55 9.22 0.04
C ILE A 403 -13.28 7.98 0.92
N ASP A 404 -14.31 7.34 1.47
CA ASP A 404 -14.16 6.21 2.39
C ASP A 404 -14.43 4.85 1.74
N THR A 405 -14.98 4.80 0.53
CA THR A 405 -15.27 3.58 -0.22
C THR A 405 -14.07 2.63 -0.31
N PRO A 406 -12.84 3.06 -0.69
CA PRO A 406 -11.72 2.14 -0.79
C PRO A 406 -11.39 1.44 0.52
N PHE A 407 -11.47 2.14 1.65
CA PHE A 407 -11.21 1.56 2.97
C PHE A 407 -12.28 0.53 3.36
N ILE A 408 -13.55 0.86 3.12
CA ILE A 408 -14.69 0.00 3.47
C ILE A 408 -14.60 -1.33 2.71
N TYR A 409 -14.21 -1.33 1.45
CA TYR A 409 -14.13 -2.54 0.65
C TYR A 409 -12.80 -3.29 0.82
N THR A 410 -11.71 -2.64 1.25
CA THR A 410 -10.42 -3.28 1.52
C THR A 410 -10.49 -4.24 2.71
N ILE A 411 -11.05 -3.80 3.84
CA ILE A 411 -11.09 -4.57 5.08
C ILE A 411 -11.73 -5.96 4.91
N PRO A 412 -12.91 -6.09 4.26
CA PRO A 412 -13.49 -7.39 3.95
C PRO A 412 -12.56 -8.32 3.18
N LEU A 413 -11.84 -7.79 2.19
CA LEU A 413 -10.98 -8.61 1.33
C LEU A 413 -9.75 -9.11 2.09
N GLN A 414 -9.18 -8.29 2.97
CA GLN A 414 -8.11 -8.70 3.88
C GLN A 414 -8.58 -9.82 4.83
N LEU A 415 -9.76 -9.68 5.42
CA LEU A 415 -10.33 -10.69 6.32
C LEU A 415 -10.67 -11.99 5.59
N ILE A 416 -11.25 -11.92 4.38
CA ILE A 416 -11.52 -13.10 3.54
C ILE A 416 -10.23 -13.85 3.24
N SER A 417 -9.21 -13.13 2.78
CA SER A 417 -7.91 -13.72 2.44
C SER A 417 -7.26 -14.36 3.66
N TYR A 418 -7.27 -13.67 4.81
CA TYR A 418 -6.74 -14.19 6.07
C TYR A 418 -7.43 -15.49 6.50
N TYR A 419 -8.76 -15.50 6.61
CA TYR A 419 -9.48 -16.69 7.08
C TYR A 419 -9.43 -17.83 6.09
N PHE A 420 -9.33 -17.56 4.81
CA PHE A 420 -9.13 -18.60 3.81
C PHE A 420 -7.73 -19.22 3.92
N ALA A 421 -6.67 -18.42 3.99
CA ALA A 421 -5.31 -18.91 4.20
C ALA A 421 -5.18 -19.70 5.53
N LEU A 422 -5.85 -19.25 6.58
CA LEU A 422 -5.92 -19.98 7.86
C LEU A 422 -6.56 -21.37 7.69
N SER A 423 -7.63 -21.48 6.89
CA SER A 423 -8.27 -22.78 6.63
C SER A 423 -7.42 -23.71 5.75
N GLU A 424 -6.58 -23.17 4.89
CA GLU A 424 -5.65 -23.92 4.04
C GLU A 424 -4.36 -24.31 4.78
N GLY A 425 -4.14 -23.79 6.00
CA GLY A 425 -2.96 -24.12 6.81
C GLY A 425 -1.66 -23.56 6.26
N THR A 426 -1.71 -22.48 5.46
CA THR A 426 -0.53 -21.84 4.87
C THR A 426 0.18 -20.92 5.88
N ASP A 427 1.46 -20.60 5.64
CA ASP A 427 2.16 -19.59 6.41
C ASP A 427 1.68 -18.18 5.99
N ILE A 428 0.86 -17.57 6.84
CA ILE A 428 0.20 -16.29 6.57
C ILE A 428 1.18 -15.12 6.71
N ASP A 429 2.06 -15.19 7.71
CA ASP A 429 2.97 -14.07 8.02
C ASP A 429 4.20 -14.08 7.13
N GLN A 430 4.66 -15.28 6.71
CA GLN A 430 5.82 -15.46 5.84
C GLN A 430 5.51 -16.43 4.69
N PRO A 431 4.63 -16.03 3.75
CA PRO A 431 4.27 -16.89 2.63
C PRO A 431 5.49 -17.22 1.78
N ARG A 432 5.49 -18.45 1.20
CA ARG A 432 6.61 -18.94 0.40
C ARG A 432 6.94 -18.00 -0.77
N ASN A 433 8.22 -17.89 -1.10
CA ASN A 433 8.75 -17.14 -2.24
C ASN A 433 8.51 -15.62 -2.18
N LEU A 434 8.04 -15.09 -1.07
CA LEU A 434 7.83 -13.66 -0.88
C LEU A 434 8.72 -13.09 0.22
N ALA A 435 9.05 -11.82 0.09
CA ALA A 435 9.75 -11.04 1.10
C ALA A 435 8.97 -9.75 1.40
N LYS A 436 9.06 -9.24 2.64
CA LYS A 436 8.37 -8.01 3.04
C LYS A 436 8.80 -6.80 2.21
N SER A 437 10.05 -6.73 1.82
CA SER A 437 10.61 -5.67 0.95
C SER A 437 11.49 -6.30 -0.11
N VAL A 438 11.23 -5.94 -1.38
CA VAL A 438 12.02 -6.39 -2.53
C VAL A 438 13.16 -5.39 -2.74
N THR A 439 14.34 -5.72 -2.22
CA THR A 439 15.53 -4.85 -2.22
C THR A 439 16.56 -5.21 -3.31
N VAL A 440 16.18 -6.08 -4.22
CA VAL A 440 16.96 -6.51 -5.41
C VAL A 440 16.09 -6.35 -6.66
N GLU A 441 16.77 -6.17 -7.82
CA GLU A 441 16.12 -6.23 -9.15
C GLU A 441 16.07 -7.66 -9.68
#